data_975dbb32b0a8e5a7c91460f525207de1
#
_entry.id   975dbb32b0a8e5a7c91460f525207de1
#
_cell.length_a   1.000
_cell.length_b   1.000
_cell.length_c   1.000
_cell.angle_alpha   90.00
_cell.angle_beta   90.00
_cell.angle_gamma   90.00
#
_symmetry.space_group_name_H-M   'P 1'
#
loop_
_entity.id
_entity.type
_entity.pdbx_description
1 polymer ?
#
loop_
_entity_poly.entity_id
_entity_poly.type
_entity_poly.pdbx_seq_one_letter_code
_entity_poly.pdbx_strand_id
1 'polypeptide(L)'
;SWGAEDDAYLMFFDLDAYDRFRMSKEELELAEANKDVKEKKAEEKDEKKKEDKQKKAEEKGKTEVEKVKPLELDIDNCRDRIVRLTVNSSRMGDAILDSKGEKIYYQAAFEGGYDLWCHDLKENTTTLMMKNIGGGGFVADKDVKNLFLCNGGIKKIDLASKQTKGIDFEAPFNYKPAE
;
A
#
# COMPACT_ATOMS: atom_id res chain seq x y z
N SER A 1 -3.31 -19.74 23.43
CA SER A 1 -1.94 -19.61 23.96
C SER A 1 -1.87 -18.41 24.88
N TRP A 2 -1.29 -18.60 26.03
CA TRP A 2 -1.11 -17.52 27.01
C TRP A 2 -0.05 -16.55 26.49
N GLY A 3 -0.42 -15.28 26.30
CA GLY A 3 0.53 -14.22 25.94
C GLY A 3 1.09 -14.29 24.52
N ALA A 4 0.37 -14.87 23.58
CA ALA A 4 0.75 -14.77 22.18
C ALA A 4 0.63 -13.31 21.74
N GLU A 5 1.72 -12.76 21.27
CA GLU A 5 1.81 -11.45 20.64
C GLU A 5 1.95 -11.64 19.14
N ASP A 6 1.39 -10.69 18.40
CA ASP A 6 1.37 -10.72 16.94
C ASP A 6 2.33 -9.68 16.37
N ASP A 7 2.83 -9.96 15.18
CA ASP A 7 3.67 -9.07 14.40
C ASP A 7 3.23 -9.05 12.94
N ALA A 8 3.44 -7.93 12.26
CA ALA A 8 3.25 -7.83 10.82
C ALA A 8 4.57 -8.09 10.10
N TYR A 9 4.51 -8.95 9.08
CA TYR A 9 5.63 -9.28 8.20
C TYR A 9 5.26 -9.00 6.75
N LEU A 10 6.22 -8.53 5.97
CA LEU A 10 6.12 -8.37 4.53
C LEU A 10 7.01 -9.40 3.84
N MET A 11 6.45 -10.13 2.89
CA MET A 11 7.19 -11.07 2.05
C MET A 11 7.24 -10.52 0.63
N PHE A 12 8.43 -10.47 0.04
CA PHE A 12 8.64 -9.99 -1.31
C PHE A 12 8.79 -11.14 -2.30
N PHE A 13 7.98 -11.11 -3.36
CA PHE A 13 8.04 -12.04 -4.48
C PHE A 13 8.85 -11.50 -5.65
N ASP A 14 9.33 -10.26 -5.57
CA ASP A 14 10.16 -9.57 -6.54
C ASP A 14 11.45 -9.11 -5.85
N LEU A 15 12.59 -9.45 -6.44
CA LEU A 15 13.90 -9.08 -5.91
C LEU A 15 14.15 -7.57 -6.02
N ASP A 16 13.78 -6.95 -7.14
CA ASP A 16 13.98 -5.51 -7.35
C ASP A 16 13.14 -4.70 -6.35
N ALA A 17 11.92 -5.15 -6.05
CA ALA A 17 11.08 -4.55 -5.03
C ALA A 17 11.67 -4.68 -3.62
N TYR A 18 12.26 -5.84 -3.31
CA TYR A 18 12.95 -6.08 -2.04
C TYR A 18 14.19 -5.19 -1.89
N ASP A 19 15.01 -5.09 -2.92
CA ASP A 19 16.21 -4.26 -2.91
C ASP A 19 15.85 -2.77 -2.75
N ARG A 20 14.82 -2.29 -3.46
CA ARG A 20 14.30 -0.93 -3.28
C ARG A 20 13.75 -0.67 -1.88
N PHE A 21 13.08 -1.64 -1.30
CA PHE A 21 12.56 -1.52 0.07
C PHE A 21 13.69 -1.34 1.08
N ARG A 22 14.81 -2.02 0.90
CA ARG A 22 15.98 -1.95 1.78
C ARG A 22 16.82 -0.70 1.60
N MET A 23 16.67 0.03 0.50
CA MET A 23 17.39 1.29 0.28
C MET A 23 17.02 2.31 1.34
N SER A 24 18.00 3.07 1.79
CA SER A 24 17.76 4.26 2.59
C SER A 24 17.03 5.32 1.76
N LYS A 25 16.49 6.34 2.43
CA LYS A 25 15.78 7.44 1.75
C LYS A 25 16.69 8.14 0.72
N GLU A 26 17.95 8.37 1.08
CA GLU A 26 18.94 9.02 0.22
C GLU A 26 19.28 8.15 -1.01
N GLU A 27 19.46 6.85 -0.81
CA GLU A 27 19.72 5.90 -1.91
C GLU A 27 18.52 5.80 -2.86
N LEU A 28 17.29 5.83 -2.32
CA LEU A 28 16.08 5.82 -3.12
C LEU A 28 15.95 7.08 -3.99
N GLU A 29 16.18 8.26 -3.41
CA GLU A 29 16.16 9.54 -4.13
C GLU A 29 17.23 9.57 -5.24
N LEU A 30 18.42 9.06 -4.98
CA LEU A 30 19.48 8.94 -5.99
C LEU A 30 19.10 7.94 -7.10
N ALA A 31 18.48 6.81 -6.75
CA ALA A 31 18.05 5.81 -7.71
C ALA A 31 16.93 6.34 -8.63
N GLU A 32 15.99 7.12 -8.07
CA GLU A 32 14.91 7.77 -8.84
C GLU A 32 15.47 8.86 -9.76
N ALA A 33 16.33 9.73 -9.26
CA ALA A 33 16.99 10.74 -10.09
C ALA A 33 17.79 10.13 -11.26
N ASN A 34 18.44 9.00 -11.04
CA ASN A 34 19.17 8.27 -12.08
C ASN A 34 18.24 7.60 -13.10
N LYS A 35 17.03 7.18 -12.71
CA LYS A 35 16.02 6.66 -13.63
C LYS A 35 15.50 7.76 -14.55
N ASP A 36 15.14 8.92 -14.02
CA ASP A 36 14.67 10.07 -14.78
C ASP A 36 15.69 10.53 -15.84
N VAL A 37 17.00 10.49 -15.49
CA VAL A 37 18.07 10.81 -16.44
C VAL A 37 18.21 9.76 -17.53
N LYS A 38 17.99 8.47 -17.22
CA LYS A 38 18.05 7.39 -18.19
C LYS A 38 16.83 7.40 -19.12
N GLU A 39 15.64 7.68 -18.61
CA GLU A 39 14.42 7.80 -19.39
C GLU A 39 14.48 8.99 -20.35
N LYS A 40 14.88 10.17 -19.88
CA LYS A 40 15.09 11.34 -20.75
C LYS A 40 16.12 11.09 -21.85
N LYS A 41 17.21 10.37 -21.57
CA LYS A 41 18.21 9.98 -22.59
C LYS A 41 17.69 8.91 -23.55
N ALA A 42 16.74 8.09 -23.15
CA ALA A 42 16.09 7.11 -24.02
C ALA A 42 15.08 7.79 -24.94
N GLU A 43 14.29 8.74 -24.42
CA GLU A 43 13.35 9.54 -25.21
C GLU A 43 14.06 10.40 -26.26
N GLU A 44 15.17 11.09 -25.88
CA GLU A 44 15.98 11.86 -26.84
C GLU A 44 16.60 10.99 -27.96
N LYS A 45 16.90 9.72 -27.68
CA LYS A 45 17.39 8.77 -28.70
C LYS A 45 16.28 8.27 -29.62
N ASP A 46 15.06 8.12 -29.09
CA ASP A 46 13.90 7.71 -29.91
C ASP A 46 13.34 8.84 -30.73
N GLU A 47 13.39 10.09 -30.24
CA GLU A 47 13.02 11.26 -31.06
C GLU A 47 13.98 11.44 -32.24
N LYS A 48 15.29 11.30 -32.05
CA LYS A 48 16.27 11.33 -33.14
C LYS A 48 16.10 10.21 -34.18
N LYS A 49 15.51 9.06 -33.76
CA LYS A 49 15.18 7.97 -34.68
C LYS A 49 13.83 8.14 -35.39
N LYS A 50 12.93 8.97 -34.85
CA LYS A 50 11.62 9.24 -35.46
C LYS A 50 11.68 10.30 -36.54
N GLU A 51 12.59 11.27 -36.46
CA GLU A 51 12.79 12.27 -37.53
C GLU A 51 13.24 11.66 -38.85
N ASP A 52 13.98 10.53 -38.84
CA ASP A 52 14.41 9.83 -40.07
C ASP A 52 13.33 8.89 -40.67
N LYS A 53 12.18 8.68 -40.01
CA LYS A 53 11.11 7.77 -40.46
C LYS A 53 9.78 8.44 -40.83
N GLN A 54 9.64 9.76 -40.73
CA GLN A 54 8.40 10.48 -41.00
C GLN A 54 8.14 10.81 -42.49
N LYS A 55 8.60 9.96 -43.44
CA LYS A 55 8.21 10.05 -44.85
C LYS A 55 7.44 8.85 -45.38
N LYS A 56 6.75 8.09 -44.58
CA LYS A 56 5.73 7.11 -45.03
C LYS A 56 4.87 6.60 -43.91
N ALA A 57 3.65 7.03 -43.87
CA ALA A 57 2.42 6.35 -43.49
C ALA A 57 1.50 7.22 -42.64
N GLU A 58 0.61 7.91 -43.29
CA GLU A 58 -0.70 8.30 -42.78
C GLU A 58 -1.57 7.05 -42.59
N GLU A 59 -2.51 7.17 -41.67
CA GLU A 59 -3.59 6.24 -41.29
C GLU A 59 -3.25 5.08 -40.36
N LYS A 60 -3.53 5.28 -39.09
CA LYS A 60 -4.57 4.56 -38.30
C LYS A 60 -4.45 4.90 -36.81
N GLY A 61 -5.46 5.62 -36.32
CA GLY A 61 -5.63 5.79 -34.86
C GLY A 61 -5.72 4.43 -34.17
N LYS A 62 -4.82 4.20 -33.26
CA LYS A 62 -4.93 3.16 -32.22
C LYS A 62 -4.51 3.78 -30.92
N THR A 63 -5.45 3.90 -30.02
CA THR A 63 -5.24 4.08 -28.59
C THR A 63 -4.23 3.03 -28.14
N GLU A 64 -2.99 3.43 -27.84
CA GLU A 64 -2.03 2.54 -27.22
C GLU A 64 -2.52 2.23 -25.79
N VAL A 65 -3.09 1.06 -25.64
CA VAL A 65 -3.28 0.44 -24.33
C VAL A 65 -1.87 0.12 -23.85
N GLU A 66 -1.40 0.79 -22.80
CA GLU A 66 -0.16 0.42 -22.11
C GLU A 66 -0.18 -1.08 -21.84
N LYS A 67 0.70 -1.81 -22.49
CA LYS A 67 0.87 -3.23 -22.26
C LYS A 67 1.46 -3.40 -20.87
N VAL A 68 0.61 -3.69 -19.89
CA VAL A 68 1.04 -4.07 -18.55
C VAL A 68 2.00 -5.25 -18.68
N LYS A 69 3.23 -5.09 -18.21
CA LYS A 69 4.20 -6.18 -18.18
C LYS A 69 3.66 -7.29 -17.27
N PRO A 70 3.74 -8.57 -17.67
CA PRO A 70 3.36 -9.65 -16.79
C PRO A 70 4.21 -9.59 -15.51
N LEU A 71 3.58 -9.83 -14.37
CA LEU A 71 4.26 -9.88 -13.09
C LEU A 71 5.07 -11.19 -13.01
N GLU A 72 6.38 -11.07 -12.86
CA GLU A 72 7.27 -12.21 -12.63
C GLU A 72 7.44 -12.41 -11.13
N LEU A 73 7.03 -13.57 -10.62
CA LEU A 73 7.11 -13.91 -9.21
C LEU A 73 8.24 -14.91 -8.98
N ASP A 74 9.24 -14.53 -8.18
CA ASP A 74 10.27 -15.44 -7.67
C ASP A 74 9.80 -16.06 -6.36
N ILE A 75 9.12 -17.20 -6.48
CA ILE A 75 8.52 -17.92 -5.34
C ILE A 75 9.58 -18.74 -4.58
N ASP A 76 10.57 -19.28 -5.28
CA ASP A 76 11.51 -20.21 -4.68
C ASP A 76 12.40 -19.59 -3.59
N ASN A 77 12.73 -18.30 -3.73
CA ASN A 77 13.60 -17.58 -2.81
C ASN A 77 12.83 -16.55 -1.94
N CYS A 78 11.51 -16.52 -1.99
CA CYS A 78 10.72 -15.52 -1.26
C CYS A 78 10.87 -15.63 0.27
N ARG A 79 11.22 -16.80 0.80
CA ARG A 79 11.43 -17.02 2.24
C ARG A 79 12.62 -16.23 2.81
N ASP A 80 13.62 -15.93 1.98
CA ASP A 80 14.78 -15.14 2.39
C ASP A 80 14.52 -13.64 2.32
N ARG A 81 13.33 -13.25 1.81
CA ARG A 81 12.90 -11.87 1.62
C ARG A 81 11.69 -11.53 2.47
N ILE A 82 11.73 -11.98 3.73
CA ILE A 82 10.72 -11.65 4.73
C ILE A 82 11.26 -10.58 5.66
N VAL A 83 10.52 -9.48 5.82
CA VAL A 83 10.88 -8.36 6.69
C VAL A 83 9.78 -8.14 7.71
N ARG A 84 10.16 -8.02 8.99
CA ARG A 84 9.25 -7.61 10.05
C ARG A 84 8.99 -6.11 9.94
N LEU A 85 7.73 -5.71 9.93
CA LEU A 85 7.31 -4.31 9.79
C LEU A 85 6.99 -3.64 11.13
N THR A 86 6.63 -4.42 12.14
CA THR A 86 6.32 -3.90 13.49
C THR A 86 7.56 -3.85 14.36
N VAL A 87 7.74 -2.74 15.08
CA VAL A 87 8.88 -2.57 15.98
C VAL A 87 8.70 -3.41 17.25
N ASN A 88 7.49 -3.38 17.82
CA ASN A 88 7.16 -4.11 19.04
C ASN A 88 6.03 -5.11 18.75
N SER A 89 6.17 -6.31 19.28
CA SER A 89 5.09 -7.29 19.29
C SER A 89 3.97 -6.82 20.20
N SER A 90 2.73 -7.08 19.82
CA SER A 90 1.55 -6.66 20.58
C SER A 90 0.36 -7.53 20.24
N ARG A 91 -0.72 -7.37 21.01
CA ARG A 91 -2.00 -7.90 20.58
C ARG A 91 -2.49 -7.06 19.41
N MET A 92 -2.32 -7.59 18.20
CA MET A 92 -2.65 -6.89 16.96
C MET A 92 -4.07 -7.26 16.48
N GLY A 93 -4.80 -6.27 15.97
CA GLY A 93 -6.09 -6.51 15.33
C GLY A 93 -5.91 -6.76 13.83
N ASP A 94 -5.44 -5.76 13.12
CA ASP A 94 -5.21 -5.79 11.68
C ASP A 94 -4.12 -4.79 11.29
N ALA A 95 -3.56 -4.95 10.08
CA ALA A 95 -2.51 -4.08 9.56
C ALA A 95 -2.64 -3.86 8.06
N ILE A 96 -2.41 -2.65 7.61
CA ILE A 96 -2.45 -2.26 6.19
C ILE A 96 -1.20 -1.48 5.83
N LEU A 97 -0.57 -1.87 4.73
CA LEU A 97 0.52 -1.14 4.12
C LEU A 97 -0.04 -0.04 3.21
N ASP A 98 0.61 1.11 3.16
CA ASP A 98 0.24 2.17 2.22
C ASP A 98 0.54 1.77 0.76
N SER A 99 -0.01 2.53 -0.20
CA SER A 99 0.11 2.23 -1.63
C SER A 99 1.55 2.31 -2.16
N LYS A 100 2.45 2.98 -1.44
CA LYS A 100 3.87 3.13 -1.79
C LYS A 100 4.77 2.12 -1.11
N GLY A 101 4.28 1.40 -0.09
CA GLY A 101 5.09 0.49 0.72
C GLY A 101 6.02 1.20 1.71
N GLU A 102 5.72 2.46 2.05
CA GLU A 102 6.55 3.29 2.94
C GLU A 102 6.02 3.34 4.37
N LYS A 103 4.71 3.16 4.55
CA LYS A 103 4.04 3.25 5.87
C LYS A 103 3.13 2.06 6.11
N ILE A 104 3.17 1.56 7.33
CA ILE A 104 2.20 0.57 7.80
C ILE A 104 1.29 1.20 8.85
N TYR A 105 -0.01 1.03 8.71
CA TYR A 105 -1.04 1.37 9.66
C TYR A 105 -1.53 0.10 10.33
N TYR A 106 -1.51 0.04 11.64
CA TYR A 106 -1.91 -1.17 12.37
C TYR A 106 -2.65 -0.86 13.67
N GLN A 107 -3.50 -1.78 14.04
CA GLN A 107 -4.20 -1.75 15.33
C GLN A 107 -3.38 -2.55 16.36
N ALA A 108 -3.03 -1.93 17.45
CA ALA A 108 -2.33 -2.59 18.53
C ALA A 108 -2.92 -2.22 19.88
N ALA A 109 -3.06 -3.21 20.76
CA ALA A 109 -3.51 -3.03 22.12
C ALA A 109 -2.34 -3.25 23.07
N PHE A 110 -1.73 -2.14 23.55
CA PHE A 110 -0.65 -2.21 24.55
C PHE A 110 -1.20 -2.10 25.99
N GLU A 111 -2.18 -1.21 26.22
CA GLU A 111 -2.64 -0.86 27.57
C GLU A 111 -4.17 -0.97 27.74
N GLY A 112 -4.85 -1.75 26.94
CA GLY A 112 -6.29 -1.96 27.11
C GLY A 112 -7.08 -2.00 25.82
N GLY A 113 -7.40 -0.86 25.21
CA GLY A 113 -8.11 -0.80 23.94
C GLY A 113 -7.19 -0.90 22.73
N TYR A 114 -7.76 -1.09 21.56
CA TYR A 114 -6.99 -1.02 20.32
C TYR A 114 -6.79 0.43 19.89
N ASP A 115 -5.55 0.80 19.71
CA ASP A 115 -5.11 2.09 19.18
C ASP A 115 -4.66 1.94 17.72
N LEU A 116 -4.80 3.01 16.93
CA LEU A 116 -4.26 3.09 15.57
C LEU A 116 -2.84 3.66 15.61
N TRP A 117 -1.91 2.89 15.13
CA TRP A 117 -0.51 3.26 15.00
C TRP A 117 -0.12 3.39 13.53
N CYS A 118 0.83 4.26 13.26
CA CYS A 118 1.51 4.40 11.98
C CYS A 118 3.00 4.22 12.20
N HIS A 119 3.63 3.30 11.48
CA HIS A 119 5.07 3.17 11.43
C HIS A 119 5.57 3.53 10.04
N ASP A 120 6.44 4.52 9.97
CA ASP A 120 7.15 4.92 8.75
C ASP A 120 8.39 4.03 8.60
N LEU A 121 8.39 3.21 7.55
CA LEU A 121 9.42 2.20 7.29
C LEU A 121 10.73 2.80 6.79
N LYS A 122 10.68 4.01 6.21
CA LYS A 122 11.87 4.70 5.71
C LYS A 122 12.55 5.55 6.78
N GLU A 123 11.76 6.21 7.60
CA GLU A 123 12.25 7.04 8.70
C GLU A 123 12.41 6.24 10.00
N ASN A 124 11.94 4.99 10.03
CA ASN A 124 11.92 4.10 11.19
C ASN A 124 11.28 4.78 12.42
N THR A 125 10.19 5.51 12.20
CA THR A 125 9.49 6.24 13.24
C THR A 125 8.09 5.69 13.45
N THR A 126 7.69 5.50 14.71
CA THR A 126 6.36 5.02 15.07
C THR A 126 5.56 6.14 15.74
N THR A 127 4.37 6.39 15.24
CA THR A 127 3.49 7.45 15.73
C THR A 127 2.13 6.89 16.11
N LEU A 128 1.64 7.25 17.29
CA LEU A 128 0.26 7.01 17.68
C LEU A 128 -0.66 7.97 16.90
N MET A 129 -1.52 7.42 16.07
CA MET A 129 -2.46 8.20 15.27
C MET A 129 -3.74 8.52 16.04
N MET A 130 -4.35 7.49 16.64
CA MET A 130 -5.61 7.61 17.36
C MET A 130 -5.70 6.58 18.48
N LYS A 131 -6.30 6.97 19.61
CA LYS A 131 -6.57 6.07 20.74
C LYS A 131 -7.97 5.47 20.65
N ASN A 132 -8.11 4.26 21.20
CA ASN A 132 -9.39 3.60 21.43
C ASN A 132 -10.29 3.54 20.17
N ILE A 133 -9.72 3.20 19.02
CA ILE A 133 -10.51 3.07 17.79
C ILE A 133 -11.44 1.85 17.79
N GLY A 134 -11.19 0.89 18.68
CA GLY A 134 -11.81 -0.43 18.69
C GLY A 134 -11.04 -1.42 17.81
N GLY A 135 -11.11 -2.70 18.15
CA GLY A 135 -10.57 -3.78 17.31
C GLY A 135 -11.54 -4.12 16.17
N GLY A 136 -11.04 -4.68 15.10
CA GLY A 136 -11.85 -5.13 13.95
C GLY A 136 -11.03 -5.15 12.67
N GLY A 137 -11.63 -5.61 11.57
CA GLY A 137 -10.98 -5.62 10.28
C GLY A 137 -10.82 -4.22 9.70
N PHE A 138 -9.68 -3.95 9.10
CA PHE A 138 -9.44 -2.75 8.32
C PHE A 138 -9.66 -2.97 6.82
N VAL A 139 -10.27 -2.00 6.16
CA VAL A 139 -10.25 -1.88 4.70
C VAL A 139 -9.79 -0.47 4.36
N ALA A 140 -8.89 -0.36 3.41
CA ALA A 140 -8.41 0.93 2.93
C ALA A 140 -9.06 1.32 1.60
N ASP A 141 -9.13 2.61 1.30
CA ASP A 141 -9.38 3.08 -0.05
C ASP A 141 -8.12 2.85 -0.93
N LYS A 142 -8.27 3.01 -2.25
CA LYS A 142 -7.21 2.73 -3.23
C LYS A 142 -5.89 3.45 -2.93
N ASP A 143 -5.98 4.68 -2.43
CA ASP A 143 -4.81 5.53 -2.16
C ASP A 143 -4.36 5.48 -0.68
N VAL A 144 -5.02 4.67 0.14
CA VAL A 144 -4.80 4.57 1.60
C VAL A 144 -4.84 5.94 2.29
N LYS A 145 -5.79 6.78 1.88
CA LYS A 145 -6.08 8.06 2.54
C LYS A 145 -7.10 7.90 3.67
N ASN A 146 -7.98 6.93 3.52
CA ASN A 146 -9.00 6.59 4.48
C ASN A 146 -8.94 5.12 4.83
N LEU A 147 -9.12 4.81 6.11
CA LEU A 147 -9.33 3.45 6.60
C LEU A 147 -10.79 3.29 7.01
N PHE A 148 -11.34 2.14 6.71
CA PHE A 148 -12.68 1.75 7.13
C PHE A 148 -12.54 0.64 8.16
N LEU A 149 -12.96 0.92 9.39
CA LEU A 149 -12.97 -0.04 10.47
C LEU A 149 -14.34 -0.72 10.53
N CYS A 150 -14.34 -2.04 10.40
CA CYS A 150 -15.54 -2.87 10.45
C CYS A 150 -15.62 -3.60 11.80
N ASN A 151 -16.45 -3.08 12.72
CA ASN A 151 -16.67 -3.69 14.02
C ASN A 151 -18.10 -3.37 14.50
N GLY A 152 -19.05 -4.24 14.18
CA GLY A 152 -20.47 -4.03 14.49
C GLY A 152 -21.13 -2.84 13.80
N GLY A 153 -20.41 -2.16 12.95
CA GLY A 153 -20.73 -1.01 12.11
C GLY A 153 -19.54 -0.63 11.27
N ILE A 154 -19.67 0.40 10.44
CA ILE A 154 -18.56 0.89 9.61
C ILE A 154 -18.18 2.29 10.09
N LYS A 155 -16.92 2.47 10.45
CA LYS A 155 -16.33 3.77 10.78
C LYS A 155 -15.28 4.12 9.74
N LYS A 156 -15.43 5.27 9.12
CA LYS A 156 -14.40 5.86 8.27
C LYS A 156 -13.42 6.64 9.13
N ILE A 157 -12.14 6.40 8.95
CA ILE A 157 -11.02 7.10 9.59
C ILE A 157 -10.26 7.85 8.49
N ASP A 158 -10.22 9.16 8.56
CA ASP A 158 -9.39 9.99 7.68
C ASP A 158 -8.00 10.11 8.30
N LEU A 159 -6.96 9.64 7.59
CA LEU A 159 -5.59 9.57 8.10
C LEU A 159 -4.92 10.95 8.19
N ALA A 160 -5.32 11.91 7.36
CA ALA A 160 -4.75 13.24 7.36
C ALA A 160 -5.31 14.10 8.50
N SER A 161 -6.63 14.12 8.65
CA SER A 161 -7.30 14.91 9.70
C SER A 161 -7.37 14.20 11.04
N LYS A 162 -7.08 12.88 11.08
CA LYS A 162 -7.23 12.01 12.26
C LYS A 162 -8.65 12.03 12.84
N GLN A 163 -9.65 12.13 11.97
CA GLN A 163 -11.06 12.16 12.36
C GLN A 163 -11.74 10.84 12.02
N THR A 164 -12.72 10.47 12.86
CA THR A 164 -13.57 9.31 12.61
C THR A 164 -14.99 9.76 12.32
N LYS A 165 -15.62 9.08 11.35
CA LYS A 165 -17.05 9.27 11.05
C LYS A 165 -17.72 7.91 10.93
N GLY A 166 -18.81 7.70 11.65
CA GLY A 166 -19.69 6.55 11.43
C GLY A 166 -20.32 6.63 10.04
N ILE A 167 -20.44 5.49 9.39
CA ILE A 167 -21.21 5.35 8.16
C ILE A 167 -22.48 4.61 8.51
N ASP A 168 -23.59 5.35 8.48
CA ASP A 168 -24.92 4.77 8.63
C ASP A 168 -25.36 4.26 7.26
N PHE A 169 -25.83 3.03 7.22
CA PHE A 169 -26.41 2.46 6.02
C PHE A 169 -27.73 1.80 6.39
N GLU A 170 -28.76 2.10 5.62
CA GLU A 170 -30.06 1.44 5.69
C GLU A 170 -30.29 0.67 4.41
N ALA A 171 -30.61 -0.62 4.51
CA ALA A 171 -31.00 -1.43 3.38
C ALA A 171 -32.51 -1.70 3.50
N PRO A 172 -33.37 -1.24 2.55
CA PRO A 172 -34.77 -1.58 2.56
C PRO A 172 -34.94 -3.07 2.30
N PHE A 173 -35.47 -3.80 3.27
CA PHE A 173 -35.80 -5.20 3.12
C PHE A 173 -37.26 -5.34 2.72
N ASN A 174 -37.52 -5.74 1.47
CA ASN A 174 -38.84 -6.06 0.98
C ASN A 174 -39.05 -7.57 1.05
N TYR A 175 -39.72 -8.03 2.09
CA TYR A 175 -40.19 -9.40 2.17
C TYR A 175 -41.52 -9.53 1.40
N LYS A 176 -41.54 -10.29 0.31
CA LYS A 176 -42.78 -10.74 -0.33
C LYS A 176 -43.03 -12.16 0.15
N PRO A 177 -44.04 -12.38 0.99
CA PRO A 177 -44.45 -13.74 1.31
C PRO A 177 -44.91 -14.40 0.01
N ALA A 178 -44.49 -15.65 -0.22
CA ALA A 178 -45.01 -16.42 -1.33
C ALA A 178 -46.53 -16.67 -1.09
N GLU A 179 -47.37 -16.31 -2.08
CA GLU A 179 -48.76 -16.65 -2.09
C GLU A 179 -48.93 -18.15 -2.34
#